data_6992e46f743c8991227102b99dbab691
#
_entry.id   6992e46f743c8991227102b99dbab691
#
_cell.length_a   1.000
_cell.length_b   1.000
_cell.length_c   1.000
_cell.angle_alpha   90.00
_cell.angle_beta   90.00
_cell.angle_gamma   90.00
#
_symmetry.space_group_name_H-M   'P 1'
#
loop_
_entity.id
_entity.type
_entity.pdbx_description
1 polymer ?
#
loop_
_entity_poly.entity_id
_entity_poly.type
_entity_poly.pdbx_seq_one_letter_code
_entity_poly.pdbx_strand_id
1 'polypeptide(L)'
;MLKIFLSLLISVSLFSGCGKSNENSDINFSELHSSLISKADFENSIMENLKDITTAQKYGLAIDDIEEGFAYLTNNENSDRIILAKTKGGPSAENVEKSLGNEIAGLIATWEDDTKESKKLKEHVLKTKENYVILIISDNSAELEDEFDNYFNV
;
A
#
# COMPACT_ATOMS: atom_id res chain seq x y z
N MET A 1 -27.63 -63.93 -39.53
CA MET A 1 -28.08 -62.79 -38.63
C MET A 1 -26.89 -62.36 -37.79
N LEU A 2 -26.19 -61.31 -38.24
CA LEU A 2 -24.96 -60.80 -37.58
C LEU A 2 -25.36 -59.51 -36.82
N LYS A 3 -25.31 -59.56 -35.51
CA LYS A 3 -25.59 -58.39 -34.67
C LYS A 3 -24.28 -57.62 -34.42
N ILE A 4 -24.20 -56.46 -35.04
CA ILE A 4 -23.09 -55.55 -34.90
C ILE A 4 -23.35 -54.74 -33.59
N PHE A 5 -22.54 -54.96 -32.57
CA PHE A 5 -22.50 -54.12 -31.37
C PHE A 5 -21.61 -52.91 -31.63
N LEU A 6 -22.25 -51.75 -31.76
CA LEU A 6 -21.58 -50.46 -31.88
C LEU A 6 -21.20 -50.00 -30.48
N SER A 7 -19.91 -50.12 -30.12
CA SER A 7 -19.35 -49.64 -28.85
C SER A 7 -19.11 -48.16 -28.98
N LEU A 8 -19.91 -47.36 -28.25
CA LEU A 8 -19.74 -45.91 -28.16
C LEU A 8 -18.70 -45.58 -27.09
N LEU A 9 -17.46 -45.27 -27.51
CA LEU A 9 -16.39 -44.79 -26.63
C LEU A 9 -16.67 -43.32 -26.29
N ILE A 10 -17.14 -43.07 -25.08
CA ILE A 10 -17.25 -41.72 -24.53
C ILE A 10 -15.88 -41.33 -23.97
N SER A 11 -15.19 -40.47 -24.70
CA SER A 11 -13.93 -39.84 -24.24
C SER A 11 -14.25 -38.73 -23.26
N VAL A 12 -14.07 -39.01 -21.97
CA VAL A 12 -14.12 -37.98 -20.93
C VAL A 12 -12.83 -37.18 -20.97
N SER A 13 -12.86 -36.00 -21.57
CA SER A 13 -11.79 -35.03 -21.52
C SER A 13 -11.77 -34.39 -20.13
N LEU A 14 -10.84 -34.87 -19.29
CA LEU A 14 -10.52 -34.18 -18.04
C LEU A 14 -9.80 -32.86 -18.39
N PHE A 15 -10.56 -31.77 -18.41
CA PHE A 15 -9.97 -30.44 -18.36
C PHE A 15 -9.33 -30.26 -16.97
N SER A 16 -8.03 -30.59 -16.87
CA SER A 16 -7.18 -30.14 -15.78
C SER A 16 -7.03 -28.62 -15.96
N GLY A 17 -7.96 -27.87 -15.39
CA GLY A 17 -7.78 -26.46 -15.17
C GLY A 17 -6.62 -26.27 -14.19
N CYS A 18 -5.40 -26.10 -14.69
CA CYS A 18 -4.33 -25.45 -13.92
C CYS A 18 -4.82 -24.03 -13.66
N GLY A 19 -5.49 -23.83 -12.52
CA GLY A 19 -5.56 -22.53 -11.91
C GLY A 19 -4.11 -22.12 -11.62
N LYS A 20 -3.56 -21.14 -12.36
CA LYS A 20 -2.41 -20.39 -11.89
C LYS A 20 -2.85 -19.79 -10.55
N SER A 21 -2.44 -20.41 -9.45
CA SER A 21 -2.27 -19.68 -8.22
C SER A 21 -1.29 -18.57 -8.59
N ASN A 22 -1.72 -17.31 -8.57
CA ASN A 22 -0.81 -16.21 -8.46
C ASN A 22 -0.02 -16.52 -7.18
N GLU A 23 1.23 -17.00 -7.35
CA GLU A 23 2.22 -16.88 -6.32
C GLU A 23 2.31 -15.37 -6.10
N ASN A 24 1.69 -14.89 -5.00
CA ASN A 24 2.03 -13.59 -4.46
C ASN A 24 3.54 -13.63 -4.32
N SER A 25 4.24 -12.90 -5.20
CA SER A 25 5.63 -12.59 -4.97
C SER A 25 5.63 -11.86 -3.63
N ASP A 26 6.15 -12.52 -2.59
CA ASP A 26 6.18 -11.95 -1.24
C ASP A 26 7.05 -10.71 -1.34
N ILE A 27 6.39 -9.56 -1.51
CA ILE A 27 7.05 -8.26 -1.63
C ILE A 27 7.88 -8.09 -0.37
N ASN A 28 9.18 -7.91 -0.54
CA ASN A 28 10.07 -7.67 0.56
C ASN A 28 9.80 -6.27 1.12
N PHE A 29 8.99 -6.21 2.19
CA PHE A 29 8.64 -4.96 2.85
C PHE A 29 9.87 -4.10 3.21
N SER A 30 10.96 -4.73 3.66
CA SER A 30 12.19 -4.02 4.02
C SER A 30 12.90 -3.39 2.83
N GLU A 31 12.86 -4.02 1.66
CA GLU A 31 13.43 -3.47 0.43
C GLU A 31 12.59 -2.30 -0.08
N LEU A 32 11.26 -2.45 -0.15
CA LEU A 32 10.34 -1.38 -0.50
C LEU A 32 10.50 -0.17 0.43
N HIS A 33 10.54 -0.41 1.74
CA HIS A 33 10.80 0.61 2.75
C HIS A 33 12.11 1.38 2.48
N SER A 34 13.21 0.64 2.30
CA SER A 34 14.54 1.26 2.09
C SER A 34 14.60 2.06 0.79
N SER A 35 13.96 1.57 -0.27
CA SER A 35 13.90 2.25 -1.56
C SER A 35 13.12 3.56 -1.48
N LEU A 36 11.92 3.54 -0.89
CA LEU A 36 11.10 4.74 -0.71
C LEU A 36 11.84 5.82 0.09
N ILE A 37 12.49 5.45 1.21
CA ILE A 37 13.22 6.40 2.04
C ILE A 37 14.41 7.01 1.30
N SER A 38 15.17 6.19 0.56
CA SER A 38 16.33 6.69 -0.19
C SER A 38 15.97 7.69 -1.28
N LYS A 39 14.75 7.60 -1.82
CA LYS A 39 14.23 8.52 -2.85
C LYS A 39 13.52 9.74 -2.26
N ALA A 40 12.95 9.62 -1.07
CA ALA A 40 12.22 10.72 -0.43
C ALA A 40 13.14 11.90 -0.06
N ASP A 41 14.37 11.62 0.38
CA ASP A 41 15.42 12.60 0.73
C ASP A 41 14.90 13.74 1.65
N PHE A 42 14.13 13.36 2.67
CA PHE A 42 13.56 14.34 3.62
C PHE A 42 14.63 14.83 4.59
N GLU A 43 14.87 16.14 4.62
CA GLU A 43 15.74 16.78 5.60
C GLU A 43 15.11 16.69 7.02
N ASN A 44 15.95 16.52 8.04
CA ASN A 44 15.51 16.47 9.46
C ASN A 44 14.37 15.48 9.71
N SER A 45 14.42 14.34 9.04
CA SER A 45 13.35 13.32 9.09
C SER A 45 13.41 12.46 10.35
N ILE A 46 12.25 11.95 10.72
CA ILE A 46 12.06 10.95 11.78
C ILE A 46 11.37 9.72 11.21
N MET A 47 11.65 8.57 11.81
CA MET A 47 11.04 7.29 11.50
C MET A 47 10.22 6.82 12.70
N GLU A 48 8.97 6.48 12.46
CA GLU A 48 8.06 5.93 13.47
C GLU A 48 7.57 4.55 13.03
N ASN A 49 7.51 3.59 13.95
CA ASN A 49 7.00 2.25 13.68
C ASN A 49 5.49 2.19 13.93
N LEU A 50 4.69 1.85 12.93
CA LEU A 50 3.23 1.73 13.05
C LEU A 50 2.78 0.53 13.91
N LYS A 51 3.69 -0.39 14.26
CA LYS A 51 3.42 -1.45 15.23
C LYS A 51 3.58 -1.00 16.68
N ASP A 52 4.05 0.22 16.92
CA ASP A 52 3.95 0.85 18.23
C ASP A 52 2.54 1.40 18.43
N ILE A 53 1.93 1.07 19.57
CA ILE A 53 0.53 1.42 19.86
C ILE A 53 0.30 2.94 19.90
N THR A 54 1.27 3.68 20.40
CA THR A 54 1.19 5.14 20.50
C THR A 54 1.26 5.77 19.12
N THR A 55 2.16 5.26 18.29
CA THR A 55 2.30 5.68 16.88
C THR A 55 1.04 5.35 16.08
N ALA A 56 0.51 4.13 16.18
CA ALA A 56 -0.72 3.75 15.49
C ALA A 56 -1.89 4.68 15.87
N GLN A 57 -2.07 4.94 17.16
CA GLN A 57 -3.11 5.83 17.69
C GLN A 57 -2.95 7.27 17.17
N LYS A 58 -1.72 7.77 17.04
CA LYS A 58 -1.42 9.11 16.50
C LYS A 58 -2.03 9.31 15.11
N TYR A 59 -2.01 8.26 14.26
CA TYR A 59 -2.58 8.27 12.91
C TYR A 59 -4.01 7.70 12.84
N GLY A 60 -4.65 7.44 13.98
CA GLY A 60 -6.00 6.85 14.02
C GLY A 60 -6.06 5.41 13.49
N LEU A 61 -4.94 4.70 13.49
CA LEU A 61 -4.81 3.33 12.98
C LEU A 61 -5.11 2.31 14.09
N ALA A 62 -5.83 1.26 13.73
CA ALA A 62 -5.98 0.09 14.59
C ALA A 62 -4.75 -0.82 14.40
N ILE A 63 -3.99 -1.04 15.48
CA ILE A 63 -2.76 -1.87 15.42
C ILE A 63 -3.04 -3.30 14.94
N ASP A 64 -4.25 -3.80 15.20
CA ASP A 64 -4.68 -5.13 14.76
C ASP A 64 -4.88 -5.25 13.25
N ASP A 65 -5.05 -4.14 12.53
CA ASP A 65 -5.16 -4.11 11.07
C ASP A 65 -3.79 -4.17 10.38
N ILE A 66 -2.69 -3.94 11.11
CA ILE A 66 -1.34 -3.76 10.56
C ILE A 66 -0.48 -5.00 10.84
N GLU A 67 0.15 -5.55 9.81
CA GLU A 67 1.21 -6.55 9.92
C GLU A 67 2.57 -5.89 10.12
N GLU A 68 2.93 -4.98 9.24
CA GLU A 68 4.15 -4.19 9.24
C GLU A 68 3.82 -2.75 8.79
N GLY A 69 4.59 -1.77 9.21
CA GLY A 69 4.38 -0.41 8.77
C GLY A 69 5.32 0.61 9.39
N PHE A 70 5.50 1.71 8.67
CA PHE A 70 6.27 2.85 9.14
C PHE A 70 5.62 4.18 8.71
N ALA A 71 5.96 5.22 9.44
CA ALA A 71 5.78 6.61 9.02
C ALA A 71 7.16 7.27 8.98
N TYR A 72 7.52 7.82 7.83
CA TYR A 72 8.73 8.61 7.60
C TYR A 72 8.31 10.04 7.28
N LEU A 73 8.69 10.99 8.11
CA LEU A 73 8.19 12.35 8.02
C LEU A 73 9.25 13.35 8.51
N THR A 74 9.07 14.60 8.12
CA THR A 74 9.86 15.70 8.67
C THR A 74 9.39 16.09 10.07
N ASN A 75 10.24 16.74 10.83
CA ASN A 75 9.98 17.07 12.25
C ASN A 75 9.05 18.29 12.39
N ASN A 76 7.79 18.18 11.89
CA ASN A 76 6.75 19.22 11.97
C ASN A 76 7.06 20.56 11.29
N GLU A 77 8.10 20.63 10.46
CA GLU A 77 8.48 21.85 9.75
C GLU A 77 7.72 22.02 8.41
N ASN A 78 7.13 20.94 7.91
CA ASN A 78 6.36 20.90 6.67
C ASN A 78 5.43 19.69 6.66
N SER A 79 4.71 19.48 5.56
CA SER A 79 3.77 18.35 5.42
C SER A 79 4.41 17.05 4.89
N ASP A 80 5.71 17.03 4.56
CA ASP A 80 6.38 15.89 3.93
C ASP A 80 6.26 14.63 4.77
N ARG A 81 5.72 13.55 4.18
CA ARG A 81 5.61 12.24 4.81
C ARG A 81 5.39 11.11 3.84
N ILE A 82 5.85 9.94 4.23
CA ILE A 82 5.47 8.64 3.67
C ILE A 82 4.94 7.80 4.82
N ILE A 83 3.73 7.28 4.70
CA ILE A 83 3.19 6.29 5.62
C ILE A 83 2.88 5.05 4.80
N LEU A 84 3.57 3.94 5.08
CA LEU A 84 3.37 2.65 4.42
C LEU A 84 2.92 1.62 5.45
N ALA A 85 1.81 0.95 5.18
CA ALA A 85 1.30 -0.14 5.98
C ALA A 85 1.07 -1.39 5.13
N LYS A 86 1.60 -2.52 5.56
CA LYS A 86 1.17 -3.86 5.15
C LYS A 86 0.06 -4.29 6.09
N THR A 87 -1.10 -4.62 5.54
CA THR A 87 -2.31 -4.93 6.29
C THR A 87 -2.64 -6.43 6.25
N LYS A 88 -3.51 -6.88 7.16
CA LYS A 88 -3.93 -8.29 7.24
C LYS A 88 -4.92 -8.71 6.13
N GLY A 89 -5.31 -7.82 5.25
CA GLY A 89 -6.21 -8.10 4.13
C GLY A 89 -7.12 -6.92 3.79
N GLY A 90 -8.04 -7.13 2.86
CA GLY A 90 -8.89 -6.09 2.29
C GLY A 90 -9.64 -5.21 3.31
N PRO A 91 -10.40 -5.78 4.28
CA PRO A 91 -11.09 -4.97 5.27
C PRO A 91 -10.14 -4.12 6.13
N SER A 92 -8.97 -4.66 6.49
CA SER A 92 -7.94 -3.91 7.21
C SER A 92 -7.33 -2.80 6.35
N ALA A 93 -7.14 -3.05 5.05
CA ALA A 93 -6.66 -2.03 4.12
C ALA A 93 -7.65 -0.87 3.99
N GLU A 94 -8.95 -1.14 3.89
CA GLU A 94 -10.01 -0.12 3.85
C GLU A 94 -10.01 0.74 5.13
N ASN A 95 -9.85 0.13 6.30
CA ASN A 95 -9.75 0.85 7.56
C ASN A 95 -8.54 1.76 7.62
N VAL A 96 -7.38 1.26 7.20
CA VAL A 96 -6.13 2.03 7.16
C VAL A 96 -6.23 3.18 6.16
N GLU A 97 -6.73 2.94 4.95
CA GLU A 97 -6.93 3.98 3.94
C GLU A 97 -7.85 5.10 4.44
N LYS A 98 -8.96 4.74 5.09
CA LYS A 98 -9.87 5.72 5.70
C LYS A 98 -9.19 6.55 6.79
N SER A 99 -8.39 5.93 7.64
CA SER A 99 -7.66 6.63 8.71
C SER A 99 -6.63 7.60 8.14
N LEU A 100 -5.88 7.18 7.12
CA LEU A 100 -4.93 8.06 6.43
C LEU A 100 -5.64 9.19 5.65
N GLY A 101 -6.84 8.95 5.13
CA GLY A 101 -7.68 10.01 4.57
C GLY A 101 -8.06 11.09 5.59
N ASN A 102 -8.33 10.69 6.84
CA ASN A 102 -8.57 11.63 7.94
C ASN A 102 -7.29 12.41 8.32
N GLU A 103 -6.13 11.76 8.29
CA GLU A 103 -4.83 12.41 8.48
C GLU A 103 -4.61 13.52 7.43
N ILE A 104 -4.86 13.23 6.16
CA ILE A 104 -4.77 14.22 5.07
C ILE A 104 -5.72 15.41 5.34
N ALA A 105 -6.95 15.16 5.74
CA ALA A 105 -7.91 16.23 6.05
C ALA A 105 -7.43 17.14 7.18
N GLY A 106 -6.83 16.56 8.22
CA GLY A 106 -6.21 17.32 9.31
C GLY A 106 -5.03 18.18 8.85
N LEU A 107 -4.19 17.63 7.98
CA LEU A 107 -3.05 18.35 7.42
C LEU A 107 -3.48 19.51 6.50
N ILE A 108 -4.50 19.29 5.67
CA ILE A 108 -5.07 20.35 4.82
C ILE A 108 -5.53 21.52 5.69
N ALA A 109 -6.23 21.25 6.80
CA ALA A 109 -6.65 22.29 7.73
C ALA A 109 -5.48 22.99 8.44
N THR A 110 -4.39 22.28 8.71
CA THR A 110 -3.20 22.83 9.37
C THR A 110 -2.41 23.76 8.46
N TRP A 111 -2.32 23.42 7.17
CA TRP A 111 -1.47 24.09 6.19
C TRP A 111 -2.24 24.91 5.16
N GLU A 112 -3.51 25.25 5.42
CA GLU A 112 -4.38 25.96 4.46
C GLU A 112 -3.83 27.32 4.03
N ASP A 113 -3.13 28.02 4.91
CA ASP A 113 -2.53 29.34 4.67
C ASP A 113 -1.14 29.28 4.03
N ASP A 114 -0.51 28.11 3.97
CA ASP A 114 0.79 27.91 3.34
C ASP A 114 0.61 27.45 1.89
N THR A 115 0.96 28.30 0.94
CA THR A 115 0.76 28.01 -0.50
C THR A 115 1.56 26.81 -0.97
N LYS A 116 2.81 26.62 -0.47
CA LYS A 116 3.67 25.50 -0.88
C LYS A 116 3.13 24.17 -0.32
N GLU A 117 2.86 24.15 0.98
CA GLU A 117 2.36 22.95 1.64
C GLU A 117 0.94 22.57 1.17
N SER A 118 0.07 23.57 0.98
CA SER A 118 -1.26 23.37 0.42
C SER A 118 -1.24 22.78 -1.00
N LYS A 119 -0.26 23.18 -1.86
CA LYS A 119 -0.06 22.57 -3.17
C LYS A 119 0.35 21.10 -3.02
N LYS A 120 1.35 20.81 -2.21
CA LYS A 120 1.85 19.45 -1.94
C LYS A 120 0.72 18.50 -1.46
N LEU A 121 -0.10 19.00 -0.53
CA LEU A 121 -1.26 18.28 -0.01
C LEU A 121 -2.34 18.02 -1.07
N LYS A 122 -2.51 18.87 -2.07
CA LYS A 122 -3.42 18.62 -3.20
C LYS A 122 -2.88 17.56 -4.17
N GLU A 123 -1.58 17.41 -4.23
CA GLU A 123 -0.86 16.45 -5.08
C GLU A 123 -0.47 15.17 -4.32
N HIS A 124 -1.03 14.95 -3.11
CA HIS A 124 -0.76 13.74 -2.34
C HIS A 124 -1.19 12.47 -3.08
N VAL A 125 -0.53 11.37 -2.77
CA VAL A 125 -0.92 10.03 -3.21
C VAL A 125 -1.43 9.25 -1.99
N LEU A 126 -2.67 8.80 -2.04
CA LEU A 126 -3.21 7.78 -1.14
C LEU A 126 -3.66 6.61 -1.99
N LYS A 127 -3.01 5.46 -1.81
CA LYS A 127 -3.16 4.33 -2.72
C LYS A 127 -3.14 3.00 -1.97
N THR A 128 -4.02 2.11 -2.39
CA THR A 128 -4.04 0.72 -1.93
C THR A 128 -3.68 -0.21 -3.09
N LYS A 129 -2.73 -1.12 -2.88
CA LYS A 129 -2.35 -2.16 -3.83
C LYS A 129 -2.16 -3.47 -3.09
N GLU A 130 -2.95 -4.48 -3.44
CA GLU A 130 -3.05 -5.73 -2.68
C GLU A 130 -3.41 -5.47 -1.20
N ASN A 131 -2.52 -5.84 -0.26
CA ASN A 131 -2.66 -5.58 1.17
C ASN A 131 -1.76 -4.45 1.68
N TYR A 132 -1.22 -3.62 0.77
CA TYR A 132 -0.41 -2.47 1.11
C TYR A 132 -1.19 -1.18 0.91
N VAL A 133 -1.11 -0.28 1.88
CA VAL A 133 -1.66 1.08 1.81
C VAL A 133 -0.52 2.06 1.98
N ILE A 134 -0.40 3.01 1.05
CA ILE A 134 0.61 4.06 1.11
C ILE A 134 -0.02 5.45 1.04
N LEU A 135 0.45 6.34 1.90
CA LEU A 135 0.25 7.79 1.80
C LEU A 135 1.59 8.44 1.51
N ILE A 136 1.64 9.27 0.47
CA ILE A 136 2.81 10.06 0.10
C ILE A 136 2.40 11.52 0.02
N ILE A 137 3.10 12.38 0.74
CA ILE A 137 3.01 13.84 0.63
C ILE A 137 4.44 14.34 0.48
N SER A 138 4.79 14.81 -0.70
CA SER A 138 6.14 15.23 -1.04
C SER A 138 6.15 16.05 -2.33
N ASP A 139 7.18 16.86 -2.54
CA ASP A 139 7.40 17.55 -3.81
C ASP A 139 7.67 16.56 -4.96
N ASN A 140 8.13 15.32 -4.67
CA ASN A 140 8.38 14.25 -5.65
C ASN A 140 7.39 13.07 -5.53
N SER A 141 6.14 13.32 -5.12
CA SER A 141 5.11 12.29 -4.89
C SER A 141 4.94 11.33 -6.07
N ALA A 142 5.00 11.82 -7.32
CA ALA A 142 4.85 10.99 -8.51
C ALA A 142 5.99 9.97 -8.67
N GLU A 143 7.25 10.36 -8.38
CA GLU A 143 8.40 9.44 -8.45
C GLU A 143 8.32 8.37 -7.35
N LEU A 144 7.87 8.75 -6.17
CA LEU A 144 7.67 7.81 -5.05
C LEU A 144 6.49 6.86 -5.30
N GLU A 145 5.42 7.33 -5.97
CA GLU A 145 4.32 6.48 -6.42
C GLU A 145 4.81 5.45 -7.45
N ASP A 146 5.57 5.88 -8.45
CA ASP A 146 6.16 4.99 -9.45
C ASP A 146 7.06 3.94 -8.80
N GLU A 147 7.86 4.33 -7.80
CA GLU A 147 8.68 3.39 -7.04
C GLU A 147 7.84 2.36 -6.30
N PHE A 148 6.78 2.78 -5.62
CA PHE A 148 5.85 1.87 -4.97
C PHE A 148 5.23 0.90 -5.97
N ASP A 149 4.74 1.40 -7.11
CA ASP A 149 4.08 0.57 -8.12
C ASP A 149 5.00 -0.48 -8.75
N ASN A 150 6.27 -0.14 -8.95
CA ASN A 150 7.25 -1.03 -9.55
C ASN A 150 7.48 -2.30 -8.73
N TYR A 151 7.33 -2.24 -7.41
CA TYR A 151 7.44 -3.42 -6.53
C TYR A 151 6.32 -4.46 -6.74
N PHE A 152 5.22 -4.10 -7.39
CA PHE A 152 4.10 -5.00 -7.67
C PHE A 152 4.05 -5.47 -9.13
N ASN A 153 4.97 -5.02 -9.96
CA ASN A 153 4.98 -5.36 -11.38
C ASN A 153 6.04 -6.43 -11.73
N VAL A 154 6.58 -7.13 -10.74
CA VAL A 154 7.63 -8.16 -10.91
C VAL A 154 7.03 -9.53 -11.18
#